data_f8358144f9f6ca25bb32b1fd18f68e29
#
_entry.id   f8358144f9f6ca25bb32b1fd18f68e29
#
_cell.length_a   1.000
_cell.length_b   1.000
_cell.length_c   1.000
_cell.angle_alpha   90.00
_cell.angle_beta   90.00
_cell.angle_gamma   90.00
#
_symmetry.space_group_name_H-M   'P 1'
#
loop_
_entity.id
_entity.type
_entity.pdbx_description
1 polymer ?
#
loop_
_entity_poly.entity_id
_entity_poly.type
_entity_poly.pdbx_seq_one_letter_code
_entity_poly.pdbx_strand_id
1 'polypeptide(L)'
;MTKISRRKFSESILGISLCGLMNSAHTKSHGSDSLRIISLGGAITEIIYQLNLQKYLVGVDATSNYPTDSQKYPSVGYARTLSIEGVLSLNPTHILATEDVGPTAFIRTIKNNKKINFEILDSEYSFDGLIKRVQRIATIGDVTKSAEKLIAQLNQSWQIAYLDQSTSHQKPKVLFLLSHQASRILVSGRETGAAAIIHYAGGVNVINSYAGYKPLNVEAFIQANPDVILMTKQTEQMLGGSQALLKNRALGSVSALRNNRLISIDANQLLGFGPRLPQTILELRRELFA
;
A
#
# COMPACT_ATOMS: atom_id res chain seq x y z
N MET A 1 -14.00 -88.17 -47.46
CA MET A 1 -13.30 -88.19 -48.75
C MET A 1 -12.39 -87.02 -48.77
N THR A 2 -11.11 -87.39 -48.82
CA THR A 2 -9.99 -86.84 -49.51
C THR A 2 -9.39 -85.54 -49.02
N LYS A 3 -8.37 -85.58 -48.28
CA LYS A 3 -6.90 -85.74 -48.60
C LYS A 3 -6.19 -84.40 -48.91
N ILE A 4 -5.23 -84.04 -48.02
CA ILE A 4 -3.79 -83.82 -48.35
C ILE A 4 -3.54 -82.39 -48.86
N SER A 5 -2.51 -81.67 -48.55
CA SER A 5 -1.11 -81.90 -48.12
C SER A 5 -0.35 -80.57 -47.92
N ARG A 6 0.43 -80.54 -46.91
CA ARG A 6 1.78 -80.02 -46.77
C ARG A 6 2.33 -79.02 -47.84
N ARG A 7 2.89 -77.88 -47.46
CA ARG A 7 4.36 -77.73 -47.41
C ARG A 7 4.77 -76.34 -46.89
N LYS A 8 5.78 -76.41 -46.09
CA LYS A 8 6.67 -75.38 -45.56
C LYS A 8 7.16 -74.41 -46.62
N PHE A 9 7.34 -73.18 -46.23
CA PHE A 9 8.59 -72.46 -46.56
C PHE A 9 8.85 -71.40 -45.44
N SER A 10 10.06 -71.50 -44.91
CA SER A 10 10.68 -70.60 -44.00
C SER A 10 11.24 -69.41 -44.79
N GLU A 11 11.13 -68.18 -44.30
CA GLU A 11 12.21 -67.22 -44.46
C GLU A 11 12.09 -66.13 -43.42
N SER A 12 13.22 -65.91 -42.81
CA SER A 12 13.52 -64.95 -41.78
C SER A 12 13.52 -63.54 -42.33
N ILE A 13 12.80 -62.57 -41.66
CA ILE A 13 13.16 -61.18 -41.83
C ILE A 13 13.16 -60.51 -40.46
N LEU A 14 14.35 -59.99 -40.18
CA LEU A 14 14.80 -59.10 -39.09
C LEU A 14 13.67 -58.25 -38.41
N GLY A 15 13.54 -58.47 -37.14
CA GLY A 15 12.84 -57.53 -36.27
C GLY A 15 13.70 -56.31 -35.98
N ILE A 16 13.27 -55.15 -36.44
CA ILE A 16 13.80 -53.86 -35.96
C ILE A 16 13.00 -53.50 -34.70
N SER A 17 13.60 -53.77 -33.56
CA SER A 17 13.11 -53.30 -32.26
C SER A 17 13.31 -51.81 -32.17
N LEU A 18 12.27 -51.01 -32.45
CA LEU A 18 12.24 -49.60 -32.21
C LEU A 18 12.00 -49.36 -30.71
N CYS A 19 13.08 -49.37 -29.92
CA CYS A 19 13.08 -48.89 -28.55
C CYS A 19 12.74 -47.39 -28.57
N GLY A 20 11.46 -47.08 -28.43
CA GLY A 20 11.00 -45.73 -28.12
C GLY A 20 11.60 -45.29 -26.78
N LEU A 21 12.62 -44.45 -26.83
CA LEU A 21 13.09 -43.65 -25.72
C LEU A 21 11.92 -42.72 -25.31
N MET A 22 11.06 -43.21 -24.39
CA MET A 22 10.21 -42.35 -23.61
C MET A 22 11.14 -41.50 -22.75
N ASN A 23 11.51 -40.33 -23.29
CA ASN A 23 12.06 -39.24 -22.51
C ASN A 23 10.95 -38.80 -21.55
N SER A 24 10.87 -39.44 -20.38
CA SER A 24 10.15 -38.94 -19.24
C SER A 24 10.81 -37.61 -18.87
N ALA A 25 10.34 -36.53 -19.46
CA ALA A 25 10.61 -35.21 -18.96
C ALA A 25 10.09 -35.21 -17.50
N HIS A 26 10.99 -35.50 -16.57
CA HIS A 26 10.81 -35.19 -15.17
C HIS A 26 10.71 -33.68 -15.12
N THR A 27 9.52 -33.14 -15.33
CA THR A 27 9.16 -31.85 -14.79
C THR A 27 9.38 -31.97 -13.30
N LYS A 28 10.54 -31.51 -12.83
CA LYS A 28 10.73 -31.19 -11.42
C LYS A 28 9.64 -30.21 -11.07
N SER A 29 8.50 -30.71 -10.61
CA SER A 29 7.61 -29.98 -9.77
C SER A 29 8.47 -29.59 -8.57
N HIS A 30 9.11 -28.43 -8.63
CA HIS A 30 9.46 -27.72 -7.42
C HIS A 30 8.10 -27.58 -6.74
N GLY A 31 7.93 -28.26 -5.62
CA GLY A 31 6.83 -28.01 -4.72
C GLY A 31 6.87 -26.51 -4.42
N SER A 32 6.20 -25.72 -5.25
CA SER A 32 5.95 -24.34 -4.97
C SER A 32 5.03 -24.37 -3.78
N ASP A 33 5.58 -24.15 -2.58
CA ASP A 33 4.77 -23.71 -1.48
C ASP A 33 3.91 -22.59 -2.07
N SER A 34 2.61 -22.80 -2.17
CA SER A 34 1.71 -21.86 -2.84
C SER A 34 1.91 -20.51 -2.17
N LEU A 35 2.09 -19.45 -2.97
CA LEU A 35 2.31 -18.11 -2.50
C LEU A 35 1.27 -17.76 -1.41
N ARG A 36 1.74 -17.35 -0.22
CA ARG A 36 0.93 -16.99 0.95
C ARG A 36 1.43 -15.66 1.50
N ILE A 37 0.70 -14.61 1.24
CA ILE A 37 1.12 -13.23 1.50
C ILE A 37 0.45 -12.71 2.76
N ILE A 38 1.23 -12.14 3.67
CA ILE A 38 0.74 -11.19 4.67
C ILE A 38 1.09 -9.78 4.20
N SER A 39 0.08 -8.93 4.15
CA SER A 39 0.22 -7.51 3.78
C SER A 39 0.18 -6.63 5.02
N LEU A 40 1.25 -5.88 5.25
CA LEU A 40 1.41 -4.96 6.38
C LEU A 40 1.48 -3.53 5.86
N GLY A 41 0.31 -2.93 5.65
CA GLY A 41 0.12 -1.58 5.15
C GLY A 41 -0.99 -1.49 4.10
N GLY A 42 -1.95 -0.56 4.30
CA GLY A 42 -3.14 -0.43 3.45
C GLY A 42 -2.82 -0.21 1.97
N ALA A 43 -1.78 0.57 1.65
CA ALA A 43 -1.37 0.81 0.27
C ALA A 43 -0.84 -0.47 -0.42
N ILE A 44 -0.14 -1.33 0.31
CA ILE A 44 0.33 -2.63 -0.19
C ILE A 44 -0.88 -3.52 -0.50
N THR A 45 -1.84 -3.57 0.43
CA THR A 45 -3.08 -4.32 0.24
C THR A 45 -3.86 -3.84 -0.98
N GLU A 46 -3.98 -2.53 -1.18
CA GLU A 46 -4.62 -1.97 -2.38
C GLU A 46 -3.91 -2.40 -3.68
N ILE A 47 -2.58 -2.37 -3.71
CA ILE A 47 -1.81 -2.81 -4.89
C ILE A 47 -2.04 -4.31 -5.15
N ILE A 48 -2.04 -5.14 -4.11
CA ILE A 48 -2.32 -6.58 -4.22
C ILE A 48 -3.69 -6.83 -4.88
N TYR A 49 -4.71 -6.07 -4.48
CA TYR A 49 -6.05 -6.16 -5.09
C TYR A 49 -6.06 -5.67 -6.54
N GLN A 50 -5.41 -4.56 -6.85
CA GLN A 50 -5.32 -4.02 -8.21
C GLN A 50 -4.59 -4.96 -9.18
N LEU A 51 -3.66 -5.77 -8.65
CA LEU A 51 -2.94 -6.79 -9.41
C LEU A 51 -3.68 -8.15 -9.45
N ASN A 52 -4.87 -8.29 -8.85
CA ASN A 52 -5.64 -9.52 -8.73
C ASN A 52 -4.88 -10.65 -7.99
N LEU A 53 -4.04 -10.28 -7.02
CA LEU A 53 -3.26 -11.20 -6.19
C LEU A 53 -3.92 -11.52 -4.84
N GLN A 54 -5.12 -10.99 -4.55
CA GLN A 54 -5.81 -11.14 -3.27
C GLN A 54 -6.05 -12.60 -2.88
N LYS A 55 -6.15 -13.51 -3.84
CA LYS A 55 -6.28 -14.96 -3.58
C LYS A 55 -5.10 -15.56 -2.81
N TYR A 56 -3.96 -14.87 -2.81
CA TYR A 56 -2.76 -15.27 -2.07
C TYR A 56 -2.64 -14.62 -0.70
N LEU A 57 -3.53 -13.68 -0.35
CA LEU A 57 -3.55 -13.09 0.98
C LEU A 57 -3.98 -14.13 2.01
N VAL A 58 -3.22 -14.22 3.09
CA VAL A 58 -3.55 -15.04 4.26
C VAL A 58 -3.73 -14.21 5.51
N GLY A 59 -3.33 -12.95 5.49
CA GLY A 59 -3.52 -11.99 6.57
C GLY A 59 -3.20 -10.57 6.14
N VAL A 60 -3.78 -9.63 6.86
CA VAL A 60 -3.60 -8.19 6.65
C VAL A 60 -3.42 -7.48 7.99
N ASP A 61 -2.81 -6.28 7.98
CA ASP A 61 -2.74 -5.47 9.18
C ASP A 61 -4.04 -4.68 9.43
N ALA A 62 -4.16 -4.08 10.62
CA ALA A 62 -5.35 -3.32 11.02
C ALA A 62 -5.61 -2.06 10.18
N THR A 63 -4.63 -1.59 9.40
CA THR A 63 -4.79 -0.43 8.51
C THR A 63 -5.32 -0.81 7.13
N SER A 64 -5.31 -2.09 6.78
CA SER A 64 -5.76 -2.62 5.48
C SER A 64 -7.30 -2.70 5.42
N ASN A 65 -7.96 -1.56 5.38
CA ASN A 65 -9.43 -1.42 5.39
C ASN A 65 -10.03 -1.16 4.00
N TYR A 66 -9.20 -1.05 2.98
CA TYR A 66 -9.64 -0.84 1.59
C TYR A 66 -8.86 -1.75 0.61
N PRO A 67 -9.56 -2.33 -0.39
CA PRO A 67 -11.03 -2.35 -0.54
C PRO A 67 -11.70 -3.07 0.64
N THR A 68 -13.00 -2.85 0.86
CA THR A 68 -13.73 -3.44 2.01
C THR A 68 -13.56 -4.95 2.12
N ASP A 69 -13.40 -5.63 0.98
CA ASP A 69 -13.14 -7.06 0.89
C ASP A 69 -11.85 -7.51 1.62
N SER A 70 -10.90 -6.62 1.85
CA SER A 70 -9.67 -6.93 2.60
C SER A 70 -9.97 -7.34 4.05
N GLN A 71 -11.07 -6.84 4.62
CA GLN A 71 -11.49 -7.17 5.98
C GLN A 71 -11.96 -8.62 6.17
N LYS A 72 -12.10 -9.39 5.10
CA LYS A 72 -12.39 -10.83 5.15
C LYS A 72 -11.18 -11.67 5.58
N TYR A 73 -9.97 -11.11 5.46
CA TYR A 73 -8.75 -11.80 5.87
C TYR A 73 -8.47 -11.62 7.36
N PRO A 74 -7.84 -12.60 8.00
CA PRO A 74 -7.39 -12.48 9.39
C PRO A 74 -6.54 -11.23 9.59
N SER A 75 -6.85 -10.43 10.60
CA SER A 75 -6.02 -9.29 10.99
C SER A 75 -4.89 -9.75 11.90
N VAL A 76 -3.66 -9.38 11.54
CA VAL A 76 -2.46 -9.61 12.38
C VAL A 76 -2.19 -8.46 13.35
N GLY A 77 -3.12 -7.50 13.47
CA GLY A 77 -3.00 -6.33 14.34
C GLY A 77 -2.35 -5.14 13.66
N TYR A 78 -1.90 -4.18 14.46
CA TYR A 78 -1.31 -2.94 13.95
C TYR A 78 0.15 -3.16 13.54
N ALA A 79 0.51 -2.74 12.33
CA ALA A 79 1.81 -3.01 11.72
C ALA A 79 3.03 -2.60 12.58
N ARG A 80 2.89 -1.63 13.49
CA ARG A 80 3.98 -1.19 14.38
C ARG A 80 4.12 -1.99 15.67
N THR A 81 3.12 -2.83 16.00
CA THR A 81 3.06 -3.61 17.28
C THR A 81 2.67 -5.06 17.04
N LEU A 82 3.27 -5.69 16.02
CA LEU A 82 2.95 -7.04 15.60
C LEU A 82 3.38 -8.10 16.61
N SER A 83 2.55 -9.14 16.76
CA SER A 83 2.89 -10.39 17.43
C SER A 83 3.54 -11.36 16.44
N ILE A 84 4.70 -11.90 16.82
CA ILE A 84 5.39 -12.93 16.01
C ILE A 84 4.51 -14.17 15.85
N GLU A 85 3.88 -14.62 16.93
CA GLU A 85 3.04 -15.81 16.97
C GLU A 85 1.80 -15.62 16.08
N GLY A 86 1.14 -14.46 16.19
CA GLY A 86 -0.02 -14.13 15.36
C GLY A 86 0.28 -14.14 13.87
N VAL A 87 1.44 -13.61 13.48
CA VAL A 87 1.89 -13.62 12.08
C VAL A 87 2.27 -15.04 11.63
N LEU A 88 3.05 -15.79 12.41
CA LEU A 88 3.51 -17.12 12.05
C LEU A 88 2.38 -18.17 12.02
N SER A 89 1.31 -17.99 12.81
CA SER A 89 0.16 -18.91 12.81
C SER A 89 -0.54 -19.00 11.46
N LEU A 90 -0.40 -17.98 10.63
CA LEU A 90 -0.96 -17.94 9.27
C LEU A 90 -0.09 -18.63 8.22
N ASN A 91 1.07 -19.20 8.63
CA ASN A 91 2.01 -19.89 7.74
C ASN A 91 2.32 -19.10 6.46
N PRO A 92 2.79 -17.85 6.54
CA PRO A 92 3.12 -17.06 5.37
C PRO A 92 4.39 -17.57 4.68
N THR A 93 4.44 -17.46 3.35
CA THR A 93 5.68 -17.56 2.57
C THR A 93 6.29 -16.20 2.31
N HIS A 94 5.44 -15.16 2.26
CA HIS A 94 5.85 -13.76 2.03
C HIS A 94 5.17 -12.83 3.03
N ILE A 95 5.95 -11.87 3.51
CA ILE A 95 5.47 -10.76 4.33
C ILE A 95 5.93 -9.47 3.66
N LEU A 96 4.99 -8.66 3.20
CA LEU A 96 5.26 -7.37 2.56
C LEU A 96 4.87 -6.27 3.53
N ALA A 97 5.79 -5.37 3.82
CA ALA A 97 5.63 -4.35 4.84
C ALA A 97 6.08 -2.96 4.36
N THR A 98 5.57 -1.93 5.01
CA THR A 98 6.11 -0.56 4.92
C THR A 98 7.23 -0.36 5.94
N GLU A 99 8.02 0.72 5.82
CA GLU A 99 9.18 1.00 6.68
C GLU A 99 8.83 1.18 8.15
N ASP A 100 7.59 1.53 8.45
CA ASP A 100 7.12 1.74 9.82
C ASP A 100 6.69 0.47 10.55
N VAL A 101 6.93 -0.70 9.93
CA VAL A 101 6.68 -2.01 10.55
C VAL A 101 7.49 -2.20 11.83
N GLY A 102 6.91 -2.83 12.81
CA GLY A 102 7.55 -3.06 14.10
C GLY A 102 6.87 -4.13 14.94
N PRO A 103 7.38 -4.37 16.14
CA PRO A 103 8.59 -3.79 16.75
C PRO A 103 9.89 -4.33 16.14
N THR A 104 11.03 -3.75 16.47
CA THR A 104 12.34 -4.18 15.96
C THR A 104 12.64 -5.67 16.25
N ALA A 105 12.14 -6.19 17.39
CA ALA A 105 12.26 -7.60 17.74
C ALA A 105 11.53 -8.50 16.71
N PHE A 106 10.34 -8.10 16.27
CA PHE A 106 9.58 -8.78 15.20
C PHE A 106 10.39 -8.83 13.91
N ILE A 107 10.88 -7.67 13.44
CA ILE A 107 11.67 -7.56 12.21
C ILE A 107 12.87 -8.50 12.26
N ARG A 108 13.63 -8.49 13.34
CA ARG A 108 14.81 -9.34 13.52
C ARG A 108 14.45 -10.84 13.47
N THR A 109 13.39 -11.24 14.15
CA THR A 109 12.97 -12.65 14.19
C THR A 109 12.51 -13.14 12.83
N ILE A 110 11.70 -12.33 12.12
CA ILE A 110 11.20 -12.71 10.79
C ILE A 110 12.33 -12.74 9.76
N LYS A 111 13.26 -11.78 9.76
CA LYS A 111 14.44 -11.78 8.86
C LYS A 111 15.33 -13.01 9.05
N ASN A 112 15.40 -13.57 10.24
CA ASN A 112 16.17 -14.79 10.52
C ASN A 112 15.44 -16.06 10.10
N ASN A 113 14.16 -16.01 9.78
CA ASN A 113 13.38 -17.17 9.33
C ASN A 113 13.54 -17.36 7.82
N LYS A 114 14.46 -18.27 7.42
CA LYS A 114 14.75 -18.55 6.00
C LYS A 114 13.58 -19.11 5.18
N LYS A 115 12.48 -19.50 5.83
CA LYS A 115 11.27 -19.99 5.14
C LYS A 115 10.34 -18.87 4.71
N ILE A 116 10.57 -17.65 5.20
CA ILE A 116 9.72 -16.50 4.94
C ILE A 116 10.50 -15.44 4.17
N ASN A 117 9.99 -15.04 3.03
CA ASN A 117 10.50 -13.90 2.29
C ASN A 117 9.90 -12.63 2.88
N PHE A 118 10.65 -11.96 3.76
CA PHE A 118 10.23 -10.71 4.39
C PHE A 118 10.84 -9.52 3.67
N GLU A 119 9.98 -8.66 3.15
CA GLU A 119 10.39 -7.49 2.38
C GLU A 119 9.73 -6.22 2.89
N ILE A 120 10.57 -5.23 3.16
CA ILE A 120 10.14 -3.86 3.43
C ILE A 120 10.19 -3.12 2.09
N LEU A 121 9.03 -2.74 1.60
CA LEU A 121 8.87 -2.01 0.35
C LEU A 121 9.16 -0.54 0.58
N ASP A 122 9.81 0.08 -0.40
CA ASP A 122 10.15 1.50 -0.42
C ASP A 122 8.91 2.36 -0.09
N SER A 123 9.07 3.27 0.88
CA SER A 123 8.02 4.19 1.35
C SER A 123 8.23 5.61 0.86
N GLU A 124 8.94 5.80 -0.25
CA GLU A 124 9.08 7.11 -0.87
C GLU A 124 7.71 7.76 -1.10
N TYR A 125 7.53 8.96 -0.56
CA TYR A 125 6.27 9.72 -0.67
C TYR A 125 6.17 10.41 -2.03
N SER A 126 6.23 9.60 -3.10
CA SER A 126 6.20 10.06 -4.49
C SER A 126 5.37 9.13 -5.37
N PHE A 127 5.05 9.61 -6.56
CA PHE A 127 4.42 8.79 -7.59
C PHE A 127 5.36 7.68 -8.06
N ASP A 128 6.65 7.97 -8.20
CA ASP A 128 7.66 6.98 -8.60
C ASP A 128 7.80 5.88 -7.54
N GLY A 129 7.72 6.20 -6.24
CA GLY A 129 7.68 5.23 -5.17
C GLY A 129 6.47 4.30 -5.27
N LEU A 130 5.29 4.82 -5.64
CA LEU A 130 4.12 3.99 -5.93
C LEU A 130 4.40 3.02 -7.08
N ILE A 131 4.96 3.50 -8.20
CA ILE A 131 5.26 2.67 -9.37
C ILE A 131 6.26 1.55 -9.01
N LYS A 132 7.32 1.87 -8.27
CA LYS A 132 8.30 0.88 -7.78
C LYS A 132 7.62 -0.21 -6.94
N ARG A 133 6.71 0.15 -6.03
CA ARG A 133 5.94 -0.82 -5.22
C ARG A 133 5.05 -1.71 -6.08
N VAL A 134 4.34 -1.15 -7.07
CA VAL A 134 3.53 -1.92 -8.01
C VAL A 134 4.38 -2.94 -8.76
N GLN A 135 5.53 -2.53 -9.31
CA GLN A 135 6.46 -3.40 -10.03
C GLN A 135 6.99 -4.51 -9.13
N ARG A 136 7.38 -4.17 -7.90
CA ARG A 136 7.93 -5.15 -6.96
C ARG A 136 6.90 -6.21 -6.56
N ILE A 137 5.70 -5.81 -6.21
CA ILE A 137 4.62 -6.74 -5.84
C ILE A 137 4.23 -7.61 -7.05
N ALA A 138 4.22 -7.05 -8.25
CA ALA A 138 3.95 -7.81 -9.48
C ALA A 138 5.01 -8.86 -9.77
N THR A 139 6.29 -8.55 -9.50
CA THR A 139 7.39 -9.53 -9.62
C THR A 139 7.20 -10.69 -8.65
N ILE A 140 6.81 -10.43 -7.40
CA ILE A 140 6.53 -11.45 -6.38
C ILE A 140 5.35 -12.34 -6.80
N GLY A 141 4.31 -11.75 -7.38
CA GLY A 141 3.11 -12.45 -7.82
C GLY A 141 3.19 -13.05 -9.21
N ASP A 142 4.28 -12.85 -9.95
CA ASP A 142 4.46 -13.24 -11.36
C ASP A 142 3.33 -12.73 -12.28
N VAL A 143 2.98 -11.43 -12.13
CA VAL A 143 1.87 -10.79 -12.86
C VAL A 143 2.30 -9.51 -13.60
N THR A 144 3.46 -9.54 -14.25
CA THR A 144 4.07 -8.39 -14.94
C THR A 144 3.11 -7.70 -15.92
N LYS A 145 2.34 -8.45 -16.72
CA LYS A 145 1.36 -7.87 -17.66
C LYS A 145 0.24 -7.10 -16.95
N SER A 146 -0.20 -7.56 -15.78
CA SER A 146 -1.20 -6.85 -14.98
C SER A 146 -0.61 -5.54 -14.42
N ALA A 147 0.66 -5.57 -14.03
CA ALA A 147 1.37 -4.38 -13.57
C ALA A 147 1.54 -3.33 -14.67
N GLU A 148 1.92 -3.73 -15.88
CA GLU A 148 2.02 -2.81 -17.04
C GLU A 148 0.71 -2.07 -17.28
N LYS A 149 -0.42 -2.79 -17.26
CA LYS A 149 -1.75 -2.20 -17.41
C LYS A 149 -2.08 -1.22 -16.28
N LEU A 150 -1.84 -1.63 -15.03
CA LEU A 150 -2.08 -0.78 -13.85
C LEU A 150 -1.21 0.48 -13.90
N ILE A 151 0.09 0.34 -14.23
CA ILE A 151 1.03 1.46 -14.33
C ILE A 151 0.59 2.43 -15.44
N ALA A 152 0.13 1.94 -16.58
CA ALA A 152 -0.39 2.80 -17.65
C ALA A 152 -1.61 3.62 -17.19
N GLN A 153 -2.54 3.01 -16.45
CA GLN A 153 -3.71 3.68 -15.87
C GLN A 153 -3.29 4.73 -14.81
N LEU A 154 -2.34 4.38 -13.94
CA LEU A 154 -1.82 5.29 -12.93
C LEU A 154 -1.11 6.48 -13.55
N ASN A 155 -0.29 6.27 -14.60
CA ASN A 155 0.38 7.34 -15.33
C ASN A 155 -0.63 8.32 -15.97
N GLN A 156 -1.67 7.80 -16.59
CA GLN A 156 -2.73 8.64 -17.17
C GLN A 156 -3.43 9.48 -16.09
N SER A 157 -3.82 8.85 -14.98
CA SER A 157 -4.48 9.55 -13.86
C SER A 157 -3.55 10.57 -13.20
N TRP A 158 -2.25 10.24 -13.09
CA TRP A 158 -1.24 11.15 -12.56
C TRP A 158 -1.05 12.38 -13.42
N GLN A 159 -0.99 12.21 -14.75
CA GLN A 159 -0.89 13.35 -15.67
C GLN A 159 -2.08 14.30 -15.54
N ILE A 160 -3.29 13.78 -15.44
CA ILE A 160 -4.48 14.61 -15.19
C ILE A 160 -4.34 15.38 -13.88
N ALA A 161 -3.94 14.69 -12.80
CA ALA A 161 -3.76 15.32 -11.50
C ALA A 161 -2.63 16.36 -11.49
N TYR A 162 -1.58 16.17 -12.27
CA TYR A 162 -0.44 17.08 -12.36
C TYR A 162 -0.75 18.34 -13.21
N LEU A 163 -1.41 18.17 -14.35
CA LEU A 163 -1.73 19.28 -15.26
C LEU A 163 -2.68 20.33 -14.63
N ASP A 164 -3.50 19.90 -13.68
CA ASP A 164 -4.44 20.78 -12.99
C ASP A 164 -3.76 21.73 -11.96
N GLN A 165 -2.44 21.62 -11.77
CA GLN A 165 -1.69 22.46 -10.81
C GLN A 165 -1.50 23.92 -11.23
N SER A 166 -1.82 24.31 -12.47
CA SER A 166 -1.19 25.48 -13.11
C SER A 166 -1.91 26.82 -12.94
N THR A 167 -3.04 26.94 -12.25
CA THR A 167 -3.91 28.13 -12.43
C THR A 167 -4.06 29.06 -11.24
N SER A 168 -3.57 28.75 -10.04
CA SER A 168 -3.73 29.64 -8.88
C SER A 168 -2.43 30.37 -8.50
N HIS A 169 -2.47 31.70 -8.46
CA HIS A 169 -1.36 32.53 -8.01
C HIS A 169 -1.14 32.52 -6.49
N GLN A 170 -2.15 32.11 -5.70
CA GLN A 170 -2.05 32.05 -4.26
C GLN A 170 -2.26 30.63 -3.75
N LYS A 171 -1.20 30.03 -3.22
CA LYS A 171 -1.21 28.68 -2.68
C LYS A 171 -1.74 28.70 -1.24
N PRO A 172 -2.79 27.92 -0.90
CA PRO A 172 -3.31 27.86 0.46
C PRO A 172 -2.24 27.37 1.46
N LYS A 173 -2.17 28.00 2.61
CA LYS A 173 -1.36 27.58 3.75
C LYS A 173 -2.07 26.46 4.48
N VAL A 174 -1.49 25.27 4.51
CA VAL A 174 -2.10 24.08 5.09
C VAL A 174 -1.32 23.63 6.32
N LEU A 175 -2.02 23.39 7.43
CA LEU A 175 -1.49 22.70 8.60
C LEU A 175 -2.07 21.31 8.65
N PHE A 176 -1.21 20.28 8.73
CA PHE A 176 -1.66 18.90 8.90
C PHE A 176 -1.60 18.48 10.37
N LEU A 177 -2.71 17.94 10.87
CA LEU A 177 -2.83 17.38 12.21
C LEU A 177 -2.93 15.85 12.15
N LEU A 178 -2.19 15.18 13.01
CA LEU A 178 -2.23 13.74 13.21
C LEU A 178 -2.40 13.43 14.69
N SER A 179 -3.33 12.54 15.02
CA SER A 179 -3.46 12.03 16.37
C SER A 179 -3.76 10.54 16.37
N HIS A 180 -3.10 9.83 17.26
CA HIS A 180 -3.41 8.43 17.58
C HIS A 180 -3.99 8.30 19.00
N GLN A 181 -4.02 9.40 19.76
CA GLN A 181 -4.55 9.49 21.12
C GLN A 181 -5.08 10.90 21.35
N ALA A 182 -6.24 11.01 21.98
CA ALA A 182 -6.92 12.31 22.20
C ALA A 182 -6.05 13.39 22.87
N SER A 183 -5.07 12.98 23.69
CA SER A 183 -4.17 13.88 24.44
C SER A 183 -2.90 14.28 23.67
N ARG A 184 -2.62 13.69 22.48
CA ARG A 184 -1.37 13.94 21.78
C ARG A 184 -1.60 14.23 20.31
N ILE A 185 -1.75 15.53 20.00
CA ILE A 185 -1.82 16.00 18.63
C ILE A 185 -0.41 16.25 18.12
N LEU A 186 -0.11 15.71 16.93
CA LEU A 186 1.14 15.92 16.22
C LEU A 186 0.89 16.81 15.00
N VAL A 187 1.90 17.57 14.63
CA VAL A 187 1.93 18.43 13.45
C VAL A 187 2.99 17.94 12.49
N SER A 188 2.67 17.92 11.21
CA SER A 188 3.58 17.52 10.16
C SER A 188 4.55 18.64 9.79
N GLY A 189 5.85 18.38 9.88
CA GLY A 189 6.90 19.17 9.26
C GLY A 189 7.26 18.66 7.85
N ARG A 190 8.48 18.98 7.41
CA ARG A 190 9.03 18.49 6.13
C ARG A 190 9.23 16.98 6.14
N GLU A 191 9.47 16.39 4.96
CA GLU A 191 9.85 14.98 4.78
C GLU A 191 8.82 14.00 5.36
N THR A 192 7.53 14.33 5.18
CA THR A 192 6.40 13.51 5.61
C THR A 192 5.46 13.28 4.44
N GLY A 193 4.69 12.19 4.49
CA GLY A 193 3.64 11.94 3.51
C GLY A 193 2.61 13.06 3.46
N ALA A 194 2.30 13.68 4.62
CA ALA A 194 1.41 14.83 4.68
C ALA A 194 1.98 16.07 3.94
N ALA A 195 3.27 16.37 4.12
CA ALA A 195 3.90 17.48 3.41
C ALA A 195 3.92 17.23 1.89
N ALA A 196 4.20 15.98 1.47
CA ALA A 196 4.21 15.61 0.06
C ALA A 196 2.82 15.72 -0.58
N ILE A 197 1.76 15.20 0.07
CA ILE A 197 0.40 15.27 -0.49
C ILE A 197 -0.13 16.71 -0.56
N ILE A 198 0.17 17.55 0.44
CA ILE A 198 -0.15 18.98 0.43
C ILE A 198 0.53 19.66 -0.77
N HIS A 199 1.80 19.36 -1.00
CA HIS A 199 2.55 19.91 -2.14
C HIS A 199 1.94 19.47 -3.48
N TYR A 200 1.65 18.19 -3.66
CA TYR A 200 1.02 17.67 -4.87
C TYR A 200 -0.38 18.24 -5.11
N ALA A 201 -1.12 18.53 -4.06
CA ALA A 201 -2.41 19.18 -4.16
C ALA A 201 -2.34 20.69 -4.44
N GLY A 202 -1.13 21.29 -4.48
CA GLY A 202 -0.93 22.70 -4.77
C GLY A 202 -0.93 23.62 -3.53
N GLY A 203 -1.02 23.06 -2.32
CA GLY A 203 -0.91 23.80 -1.06
C GLY A 203 0.53 24.00 -0.59
N VAL A 204 0.69 24.74 0.50
CA VAL A 204 1.97 24.95 1.20
C VAL A 204 1.83 24.45 2.64
N ASN A 205 2.66 23.46 3.03
CA ASN A 205 2.73 23.07 4.44
C ASN A 205 3.35 24.23 5.24
N VAL A 206 2.59 24.77 6.21
CA VAL A 206 3.03 25.94 7.00
C VAL A 206 4.19 25.64 7.94
N ILE A 207 4.39 24.36 8.28
CA ILE A 207 5.47 23.93 9.16
C ILE A 207 6.65 23.41 8.32
N ASN A 208 7.66 24.23 8.14
CA ASN A 208 8.86 23.90 7.36
C ASN A 208 10.16 23.97 8.17
N SER A 209 10.10 24.27 9.48
CA SER A 209 11.27 24.46 10.34
C SER A 209 11.90 23.14 10.80
N TYR A 210 11.22 21.99 10.65
CA TYR A 210 11.74 20.67 11.03
C TYR A 210 11.24 19.56 10.09
N ALA A 211 11.91 18.41 10.12
CA ALA A 211 11.48 17.18 9.45
C ALA A 211 10.67 16.30 10.41
N GLY A 212 9.74 15.49 9.85
CA GLY A 212 8.92 14.54 10.60
C GLY A 212 7.75 15.18 11.34
N TYR A 213 7.28 14.50 12.38
CA TYR A 213 6.14 14.92 13.18
C TYR A 213 6.58 15.36 14.57
N LYS A 214 6.05 16.48 15.07
CA LYS A 214 6.27 16.96 16.44
C LYS A 214 4.95 17.28 17.13
N PRO A 215 4.93 17.25 18.50
CA PRO A 215 3.75 17.69 19.25
C PRO A 215 3.33 19.10 18.87
N LEU A 216 2.00 19.31 18.79
CA LEU A 216 1.43 20.62 18.53
C LEU A 216 1.82 21.61 19.62
N ASN A 217 2.39 22.73 19.24
CA ASN A 217 2.56 23.91 20.06
C ASN A 217 1.47 24.92 19.67
N VAL A 218 0.64 25.34 20.62
CA VAL A 218 -0.51 26.22 20.39
C VAL A 218 -0.06 27.59 19.88
N GLU A 219 1.03 28.15 20.43
CA GLU A 219 1.56 29.44 20.01
C GLU A 219 2.08 29.39 18.57
N ALA A 220 2.86 28.34 18.23
CA ALA A 220 3.32 28.10 16.87
C ALA A 220 2.16 27.90 15.88
N PHE A 221 1.08 27.26 16.30
CA PHE A 221 -0.12 27.09 15.49
C PHE A 221 -0.80 28.43 15.19
N ILE A 222 -0.98 29.27 16.21
CA ILE A 222 -1.57 30.61 16.04
C ILE A 222 -0.68 31.47 15.14
N GLN A 223 0.63 31.44 15.34
CA GLN A 223 1.60 32.19 14.54
C GLN A 223 1.63 31.73 13.07
N ALA A 224 1.54 30.43 12.82
CA ALA A 224 1.50 29.85 11.48
C ALA A 224 0.25 30.29 10.71
N ASN A 225 -0.85 30.55 11.42
CA ASN A 225 -2.14 31.02 10.91
C ASN A 225 -2.51 30.37 9.57
N PRO A 226 -2.77 29.05 9.53
CA PRO A 226 -3.11 28.33 8.31
C PRO A 226 -4.45 28.78 7.74
N ASP A 227 -4.59 28.69 6.41
CA ASP A 227 -5.84 28.91 5.70
C ASP A 227 -6.74 27.68 5.76
N VAL A 228 -6.12 26.48 5.88
CA VAL A 228 -6.80 25.19 5.93
C VAL A 228 -6.12 24.29 6.97
N ILE A 229 -6.92 23.57 7.74
CA ILE A 229 -6.46 22.45 8.58
C ILE A 229 -6.84 21.15 7.87
N LEU A 230 -5.83 20.35 7.54
CA LEU A 230 -5.98 19.01 7.00
C LEU A 230 -5.74 17.99 8.09
N MET A 231 -6.55 16.94 8.17
CA MET A 231 -6.39 15.86 9.12
C MET A 231 -6.87 14.53 8.54
N THR A 232 -6.57 13.44 9.22
CA THR A 232 -7.21 12.16 8.88
C THR A 232 -8.58 12.06 9.54
N LYS A 233 -9.52 11.29 8.96
CA LYS A 233 -10.82 11.00 9.59
C LYS A 233 -10.65 10.39 10.97
N GLN A 234 -9.63 9.56 11.15
CA GLN A 234 -9.28 8.98 12.44
C GLN A 234 -8.84 10.05 13.45
N THR A 235 -8.03 11.02 13.01
CA THR A 235 -7.66 12.16 13.85
C THR A 235 -8.87 13.00 14.23
N GLU A 236 -9.75 13.30 13.28
CA GLU A 236 -10.99 14.04 13.53
C GLU A 236 -11.84 13.34 14.60
N GLN A 237 -12.05 12.03 14.48
CA GLN A 237 -12.79 11.25 15.47
C GLN A 237 -12.13 11.28 16.86
N MET A 238 -10.80 11.14 16.92
CA MET A 238 -10.04 11.20 18.18
C MET A 238 -10.13 12.57 18.87
N LEU A 239 -10.28 13.64 18.09
CA LEU A 239 -10.43 15.00 18.62
C LEU A 239 -11.87 15.32 19.06
N GLY A 240 -12.81 14.40 18.89
CA GLY A 240 -14.24 14.62 19.20
C GLY A 240 -15.00 15.34 18.09
N GLY A 241 -14.50 15.25 16.85
CA GLY A 241 -15.06 15.88 15.65
C GLY A 241 -14.50 17.28 15.39
N SER A 242 -14.75 17.80 14.20
CA SER A 242 -14.31 19.14 13.75
C SER A 242 -14.79 20.25 14.71
N GLN A 243 -15.96 20.09 15.31
CA GLN A 243 -16.55 21.05 16.25
C GLN A 243 -15.73 21.24 17.52
N ALA A 244 -14.97 20.23 17.96
CA ALA A 244 -14.12 20.36 19.14
C ALA A 244 -12.98 21.38 18.93
N LEU A 245 -12.40 21.40 17.73
CA LEU A 245 -11.38 22.39 17.34
C LEU A 245 -12.00 23.79 17.22
N LEU A 246 -13.17 23.91 16.61
CA LEU A 246 -13.87 25.18 16.42
C LEU A 246 -14.29 25.84 17.73
N LYS A 247 -14.62 25.04 18.76
CA LYS A 247 -15.00 25.54 20.09
C LYS A 247 -13.81 25.95 20.96
N ASN A 248 -12.59 25.67 20.55
CA ASN A 248 -11.39 26.04 21.31
C ASN A 248 -11.11 27.55 21.18
N ARG A 249 -11.52 28.33 22.20
CA ARG A 249 -11.37 29.80 22.21
C ARG A 249 -9.91 30.27 22.07
N ALA A 250 -8.94 29.50 22.54
CA ALA A 250 -7.53 29.84 22.40
C ALA A 250 -7.06 29.84 20.95
N LEU A 251 -7.75 29.11 20.06
CA LEU A 251 -7.47 29.00 18.64
C LEU A 251 -8.36 29.89 17.76
N GLY A 252 -9.26 30.65 18.33
CA GLY A 252 -10.29 31.44 17.61
C GLY A 252 -9.73 32.54 16.67
N SER A 253 -8.45 32.92 16.82
CA SER A 253 -7.78 33.85 15.91
C SER A 253 -7.28 33.19 14.60
N VAL A 254 -7.21 31.86 14.54
CA VAL A 254 -6.69 31.12 13.37
C VAL A 254 -7.66 31.20 12.21
N SER A 255 -7.16 31.58 11.04
CA SER A 255 -7.95 31.79 9.81
C SER A 255 -8.78 30.56 9.43
N ALA A 256 -8.16 29.37 9.42
CA ALA A 256 -8.84 28.12 9.10
C ALA A 256 -10.06 27.84 10.00
N LEU A 257 -9.96 28.17 11.30
CA LEU A 257 -11.05 27.92 12.26
C LEU A 257 -12.16 28.97 12.12
N ARG A 258 -11.81 30.23 11.92
CA ARG A 258 -12.80 31.29 11.68
C ARG A 258 -13.64 31.04 10.43
N ASN A 259 -13.01 30.49 9.40
CA ASN A 259 -13.63 30.24 8.11
C ASN A 259 -14.17 28.83 7.97
N ASN A 260 -14.11 28.01 9.03
CA ASN A 260 -14.52 26.59 9.04
C ASN A 260 -13.86 25.75 7.93
N ARG A 261 -12.57 26.03 7.66
CA ARG A 261 -11.77 25.37 6.61
C ARG A 261 -11.05 24.14 7.19
N LEU A 262 -11.83 23.10 7.48
CA LEU A 262 -11.37 21.83 8.02
C LEU A 262 -11.61 20.72 7.00
N ILE A 263 -10.57 20.02 6.58
CA ILE A 263 -10.63 18.90 5.62
C ILE A 263 -10.21 17.62 6.33
N SER A 264 -11.01 16.57 6.22
CA SER A 264 -10.67 15.25 6.73
C SER A 264 -10.80 14.17 5.66
N ILE A 265 -9.74 13.37 5.49
CA ILE A 265 -9.66 12.30 4.50
C ILE A 265 -9.23 11.01 5.22
N ASP A 266 -9.62 9.84 4.72
CA ASP A 266 -9.16 8.57 5.27
C ASP A 266 -7.62 8.48 5.32
N ALA A 267 -7.07 7.93 6.41
CA ALA A 267 -5.62 7.93 6.65
C ALA A 267 -4.84 7.18 5.55
N ASN A 268 -5.32 6.01 5.11
CA ASN A 268 -4.64 5.25 4.06
C ASN A 268 -4.73 5.93 2.71
N GLN A 269 -5.87 6.55 2.41
CA GLN A 269 -6.05 7.31 1.19
C GLN A 269 -5.10 8.51 1.16
N LEU A 270 -4.99 9.24 2.28
CA LEU A 270 -4.21 10.48 2.37
C LEU A 270 -2.71 10.24 2.47
N LEU A 271 -2.28 9.26 3.29
CA LEU A 271 -0.87 9.08 3.66
C LEU A 271 -0.25 7.80 3.09
N GLY A 272 -1.05 6.91 2.50
CA GLY A 272 -0.57 5.60 2.05
C GLY A 272 0.22 5.64 0.75
N PHE A 273 0.07 6.67 -0.07
CA PHE A 273 0.68 6.75 -1.40
C PHE A 273 0.42 5.49 -2.24
N GLY A 274 -0.79 4.95 -2.12
CA GLY A 274 -1.27 3.79 -2.86
C GLY A 274 -1.89 4.15 -4.22
N PRO A 275 -2.56 3.19 -4.88
CA PRO A 275 -3.14 3.39 -6.22
C PRO A 275 -4.15 4.54 -6.32
N ARG A 276 -4.75 4.97 -5.21
CA ARG A 276 -5.67 6.12 -5.16
C ARG A 276 -4.97 7.49 -5.11
N LEU A 277 -3.62 7.54 -5.10
CA LEU A 277 -2.86 8.79 -4.97
C LEU A 277 -3.29 9.88 -5.96
N PRO A 278 -3.42 9.65 -7.29
CA PRO A 278 -3.81 10.69 -8.23
C PRO A 278 -5.21 11.26 -7.93
N GLN A 279 -6.17 10.39 -7.60
CA GLN A 279 -7.52 10.80 -7.24
C GLN A 279 -7.53 11.61 -5.94
N THR A 280 -6.78 11.18 -4.94
CA THR A 280 -6.67 11.90 -3.65
C THR A 280 -6.11 13.31 -3.84
N ILE A 281 -5.14 13.49 -4.72
CA ILE A 281 -4.58 14.80 -5.06
C ILE A 281 -5.66 15.71 -5.67
N LEU A 282 -6.44 15.20 -6.62
CA LEU A 282 -7.52 15.96 -7.24
C LEU A 282 -8.63 16.35 -6.24
N GLU A 283 -9.04 15.42 -5.40
CA GLU A 283 -10.03 15.65 -4.33
C GLU A 283 -9.51 16.71 -3.35
N LEU A 284 -8.30 16.52 -2.82
CA LEU A 284 -7.71 17.48 -1.88
C LEU A 284 -7.55 18.86 -2.51
N ARG A 285 -7.12 18.93 -3.77
CA ARG A 285 -6.99 20.21 -4.47
C ARG A 285 -8.32 20.95 -4.57
N ARG A 286 -9.40 20.28 -4.96
CA ARG A 286 -10.72 20.90 -5.03
C ARG A 286 -11.11 21.49 -3.67
N GLU A 287 -10.89 20.75 -2.59
CA GLU A 287 -11.16 21.23 -1.24
C GLU A 287 -10.23 22.38 -0.81
N LEU A 288 -8.97 22.39 -1.23
CA LEU A 288 -8.03 23.47 -0.89
C LEU A 288 -8.38 24.81 -1.56
N PHE A 289 -8.93 24.77 -2.77
CA PHE A 289 -9.22 25.96 -3.57
C PHE A 289 -10.72 26.32 -3.64
N ALA A 290 -11.59 25.61 -2.88
CA ALA A 290 -13.01 25.89 -2.70
C ALA A 290 -13.28 27.15 -1.77
#